data_3febc8ee5d0df759a470ee306a1f612c
#
_entry.id   3febc8ee5d0df759a470ee306a1f612c
#
_cell.length_a   1.000
_cell.length_b   1.000
_cell.length_c   1.000
_cell.angle_alpha   90.00
_cell.angle_beta   90.00
_cell.angle_gamma   90.00
#
_symmetry.space_group_name_H-M   'P 1'
#
loop_
_entity.id
_entity.type
_entity.pdbx_description
1 polymer ?
#
loop_
_entity_poly.entity_id
_entity_poly.type
_entity_poly.pdbx_seq_one_letter_code
_entity_poly.pdbx_strand_id
1 'polypeptide(L)' 'FASRYDGDGLYGEHYKVTNITNSNLILLEQEFYRKKVVAVSIEHLNLLPGQTTNVYVVRER' A
#
# COMPACT_ATOMS: atom_id res chain seq x y z
N PHE A 1 5.71 5.56 3.37
CA PHE A 1 6.81 4.99 2.58
C PHE A 1 7.85 4.36 3.49
N ALA A 2 8.06 3.08 3.35
CA ALA A 2 9.04 2.36 4.19
C ALA A 2 10.29 1.95 3.42
N SER A 3 10.14 1.47 2.18
CA SER A 3 11.28 1.04 1.38
C SER A 3 10.92 0.95 -0.10
N ARG A 4 11.95 0.85 -0.92
CA ARG A 4 11.82 0.73 -2.37
C ARG A 4 12.75 -0.37 -2.88
N TYR A 5 12.27 -1.18 -3.80
CA TYR A 5 13.01 -2.25 -4.43
C TYR A 5 13.06 -2.01 -5.94
N ASP A 6 14.24 -2.02 -6.53
CA ASP A 6 14.42 -1.78 -7.95
C ASP A 6 14.66 -3.07 -8.72
N GLY A 7 14.05 -3.19 -9.89
CA GLY A 7 14.23 -4.28 -10.83
C GLY A 7 14.26 -3.76 -12.25
N ASP A 8 14.37 -4.66 -13.22
CA ASP A 8 14.39 -4.31 -14.63
C ASP A 8 13.01 -3.84 -15.09
N GLY A 9 12.90 -2.55 -15.39
CA GLY A 9 11.67 -1.96 -15.88
C GLY A 9 10.56 -1.82 -14.83
N LEU A 10 10.77 -2.33 -13.62
CA LEU A 10 9.81 -2.27 -12.51
C LEU A 10 10.52 -1.84 -11.25
N TYR A 11 9.75 -1.26 -10.33
CA TYR A 11 10.22 -1.06 -8.97
C TYR A 11 9.05 -1.22 -8.00
N GLY A 12 9.37 -1.69 -6.79
CA GLY A 12 8.39 -1.87 -5.73
C GLY A 12 8.55 -0.84 -4.64
N GLU A 13 7.43 -0.44 -4.04
CA GLU A 13 7.42 0.45 -2.89
C GLU A 13 6.67 -0.23 -1.77
N HIS A 14 7.17 -0.07 -0.55
CA HIS A 14 6.54 -0.59 0.65
C HIS A 14 6.11 0.58 1.53
N TYR A 15 4.83 0.60 1.87
CA TYR A 15 4.26 1.63 2.74
C TYR A 15 3.72 1.00 4.00
N LYS A 16 3.80 1.74 5.10
CA LYS A 16 3.08 1.41 6.33
C LYS A 16 1.97 2.41 6.49
N VAL A 17 0.76 1.90 6.64
CA VAL A 17 -0.45 2.72 6.79
C VAL A 17 -1.06 2.47 8.15
N THR A 18 -1.26 3.53 8.92
CA THR A 18 -1.83 3.45 10.26
C THR A 18 -3.18 4.16 10.29
N ASN A 19 -4.17 3.51 10.89
CA ASN A 19 -5.47 4.13 11.11
C ASN A 19 -5.40 5.04 12.34
N ILE A 20 -5.39 6.34 12.12
CA ILE A 20 -5.32 7.33 13.20
C ILE A 20 -6.70 7.88 13.57
N THR A 21 -7.77 7.28 13.02
CA THR A 21 -9.15 7.70 13.32
C THR A 21 -9.72 6.88 14.47
N ASN A 22 -10.90 7.25 14.93
CA ASN A 22 -11.62 6.52 15.97
C ASN A 22 -12.58 5.47 15.42
N SER A 23 -12.59 5.26 14.11
CA SER A 23 -13.48 4.35 13.43
C SER A 23 -12.67 3.32 12.62
N ASN A 24 -13.30 2.19 12.31
CA ASN A 24 -12.67 1.22 11.43
C ASN A 24 -12.45 1.83 10.05
N LEU A 25 -11.31 1.53 9.45
CA LEU A 25 -10.94 2.00 8.13
C LEU A 25 -10.78 0.81 7.20
N ILE A 26 -11.45 0.85 6.07
CA ILE A 26 -11.31 -0.19 5.05
C ILE A 26 -10.49 0.38 3.91
N LEU A 27 -9.35 -0.28 3.64
CA LEU A 27 -8.48 0.09 2.53
C LEU A 27 -8.93 -0.67 1.29
N LEU A 28 -8.96 0.02 0.16
CA LEU A 28 -9.30 -0.58 -1.12
C LEU A 28 -8.07 -0.56 -2.00
N GLU A 29 -7.72 -1.72 -2.56
CA GLU A 29 -6.55 -1.82 -3.43
C GLU A 29 -6.62 -0.84 -4.59
N GLN A 30 -7.82 -0.64 -5.14
CA GLN A 30 -8.04 0.27 -6.26
C GLN A 30 -7.67 1.72 -5.93
N GLU A 31 -7.66 2.11 -4.66
CA GLU A 31 -7.26 3.46 -4.25
C GLU A 31 -5.77 3.71 -4.47
N PHE A 32 -4.99 2.65 -4.56
CA PHE A 32 -3.54 2.73 -4.75
C PHE A 32 -3.13 2.61 -6.22
N TYR A 33 -4.08 2.26 -7.11
CA TYR A 33 -3.79 2.18 -8.52
C TYR A 33 -3.71 3.58 -9.11
N ARG A 34 -2.58 3.87 -9.70
CA ARG A 34 -2.27 5.14 -10.35
C ARG A 34 -1.64 4.81 -11.69
N LYS A 35 -1.38 5.82 -12.50
CA LYS A 35 -0.64 5.64 -13.75
C LYS A 35 0.67 4.91 -13.48
N LYS A 36 0.96 3.87 -14.24
CA LYS A 36 2.15 3.03 -14.14
C LYS A 36 2.17 2.06 -12.95
N VAL A 37 1.13 1.99 -12.16
CA VAL A 37 1.01 0.96 -11.13
C VAL A 37 0.51 -0.32 -11.77
N VAL A 38 1.24 -1.42 -11.59
CA VAL A 38 0.89 -2.71 -12.19
C VAL A 38 0.37 -3.72 -11.17
N ALA A 39 0.68 -3.54 -9.89
CA ALA A 39 0.21 -4.44 -8.85
C ALA A 39 0.18 -3.73 -7.50
N VAL A 40 -0.79 -4.11 -6.67
CA VAL A 40 -0.94 -3.62 -5.30
C VAL A 40 -1.28 -4.82 -4.43
N SER A 41 -0.63 -4.90 -3.26
CA SER A 41 -0.94 -5.91 -2.27
C SER A 41 -1.06 -5.24 -0.91
N ILE A 42 -2.18 -5.48 -0.21
CA ILE A 42 -2.44 -4.93 1.12
C ILE A 42 -2.57 -6.10 2.08
N GLU A 43 -1.77 -6.10 3.14
CA GLU A 43 -1.74 -7.20 4.09
C GLU A 43 -3.05 -7.34 4.86
N HIS A 44 -3.59 -6.22 5.35
CA HIS A 44 -4.87 -6.20 6.03
C HIS A 44 -5.71 -5.05 5.48
N LEU A 45 -6.87 -5.38 4.91
CA LEU A 45 -7.77 -4.40 4.31
C LEU A 45 -8.57 -3.64 5.36
N ASN A 46 -8.88 -4.30 6.48
CA ASN A 46 -9.67 -3.71 7.55
C ASN A 46 -8.76 -3.31 8.71
N LEU A 47 -8.67 -2.02 8.99
CA LEU A 47 -7.86 -1.48 10.06
C LEU A 47 -8.74 -0.95 11.18
N LEU A 48 -8.58 -1.52 12.37
CA LEU A 48 -9.15 -0.98 13.59
C LEU A 48 -8.37 0.28 13.99
N PRO A 49 -8.95 1.14 14.83
CA PRO A 49 -8.23 2.33 15.31
C PRO A 49 -6.86 1.96 15.90
N GLY A 50 -5.83 2.67 15.46
CA GLY A 50 -4.46 2.43 15.92
C GLY A 50 -3.71 1.31 15.24
N GLN A 51 -4.36 0.52 14.39
CA GLN A 51 -3.68 -0.57 13.68
C GLN A 51 -2.89 -0.07 12.50
N THR A 52 -1.83 -0.81 12.18
CA THR A 52 -0.96 -0.55 11.04
C THR A 52 -0.97 -1.76 10.12
N THR A 53 -0.96 -1.51 8.82
CA THR A 53 -0.81 -2.56 7.81
C THR A 53 0.30 -2.20 6.83
N ASN A 54 0.79 -3.24 6.14
CA ASN A 54 1.78 -3.06 5.08
C ASN A 54 1.08 -3.04 3.72
N VAL A 55 1.50 -2.11 2.88
CA VAL A 55 0.99 -1.97 1.51
C VAL A 55 2.19 -2.03 0.57
N TYR A 56 2.11 -2.89 -0.43
CA TYR A 56 3.15 -3.07 -1.42
C TYR A 56 2.62 -2.65 -2.78
N VAL A 57 3.34 -1.77 -3.45
CA VAL A 57 2.96 -1.24 -4.76
C VAL A 57 4.08 -1.52 -5.74
N VAL A 58 3.75 -2.11 -6.89
CA VAL A 58 4.72 -2.34 -7.97
C VAL A 58 4.37 -1.39 -9.12
N ARG A 59 5.37 -0.66 -9.58
CA ARG A 59 5.22 0.34 -10.64
C ARG A 59 6.13 0.05 -11.81
N GLU A 60 5.72 0.49 -12.99
CA GLU A 60 6.59 0.53 -14.16
C GLU A 60 7.48 1.78 -14.09
N ARG A 61 8.69 1.62 -14.58
CA ARG A 61 9.61 2.75 -14.73
C ARG A 61 9.21 3.68 -15.87
#